data_46309f1c65d02d1493ab09101a461139
#
_entry.id   46309f1c65d02d1493ab09101a461139
#
_cell.length_a   1.000
_cell.length_b   1.000
_cell.length_c   1.000
_cell.angle_alpha   90.00
_cell.angle_beta   90.00
_cell.angle_gamma   90.00
#
_symmetry.space_group_name_H-M   'P 1'
#
loop_
_entity.id
_entity.type
_entity.pdbx_description
1 polymer ?
#
loop_
_entity_poly.entity_id
_entity_poly.type
_entity_poly.pdbx_seq_one_letter_code
_entity_poly.pdbx_strand_id
1 'polypeptide(L)'
;MPKRVDHRERRALIADALMRVAAEQGLEAVSLRHVAAAAGVSAGMVQHYFRTRDEMMTFALAVVRERNETRVTRAIGALGPTPAPRTLLRTMLAELLPLDEERRADGRVALAFLAYTAVRPAVAAALHDETAALLGFVAGQIRAGAHPGVDPERGAVGLLAVMEGLGIYLLGGHYPPETALAALDTQLDLLFGTEADRPPARADASRAASGHRRPAR
;
A
#
# COMPACT_ATOMS: atom_id res chain seq x y z
N MET A 1 31.95 -8.03 20.37
CA MET A 1 31.01 -7.99 19.22
C MET A 1 30.19 -6.69 19.13
N PRO A 2 30.78 -5.50 19.09
CA PRO A 2 30.00 -4.25 19.04
C PRO A 2 29.72 -3.72 17.61
N LYS A 3 30.47 -4.14 16.59
CA LYS A 3 30.49 -3.47 15.28
C LYS A 3 29.26 -3.67 14.38
N ARG A 4 28.51 -4.75 14.53
CA ARG A 4 27.32 -5.04 13.66
C ARG A 4 26.06 -4.32 14.13
N VAL A 5 25.87 -4.18 15.43
CA VAL A 5 24.71 -3.47 16.02
C VAL A 5 24.81 -1.98 15.69
N ASP A 6 25.99 -1.39 15.84
CA ASP A 6 26.25 0.03 15.53
C ASP A 6 25.96 0.40 14.05
N HIS A 7 26.25 -0.50 13.10
CA HIS A 7 26.05 -0.25 11.68
C HIS A 7 24.54 -0.22 11.30
N ARG A 8 23.74 -1.09 11.88
CA ARG A 8 22.28 -1.15 11.66
C ARG A 8 21.58 0.04 12.29
N GLU A 9 21.90 0.36 13.52
CA GLU A 9 21.33 1.49 14.26
C GLU A 9 21.64 2.82 13.57
N ARG A 10 22.86 2.99 13.08
CA ARG A 10 23.26 4.21 12.35
C ARG A 10 22.58 4.35 11.01
N ARG A 11 22.41 3.24 10.30
CA ARG A 11 21.65 3.26 9.03
C ARG A 11 20.18 3.60 9.26
N ALA A 12 19.56 3.07 10.32
CA ALA A 12 18.20 3.41 10.72
C ALA A 12 18.07 4.90 11.10
N LEU A 13 19.02 5.44 11.90
CA LEU A 13 19.05 6.85 12.25
C LEU A 13 19.11 7.77 11.02
N ILE A 14 19.96 7.43 10.05
CA ILE A 14 20.07 8.19 8.79
C ILE A 14 18.78 8.06 7.96
N ALA A 15 18.16 6.87 7.95
CA ALA A 15 16.89 6.62 7.28
C ALA A 15 15.76 7.46 7.88
N ASP A 16 15.63 7.49 9.19
CA ASP A 16 14.61 8.30 9.87
C ASP A 16 14.80 9.80 9.61
N ALA A 17 16.05 10.27 9.60
CA ALA A 17 16.36 11.66 9.26
C ALA A 17 16.02 11.97 7.79
N LEU A 18 16.35 11.06 6.88
CA LEU A 18 16.00 11.15 5.46
C LEU A 18 14.48 11.24 5.27
N MET A 19 13.72 10.37 5.94
CA MET A 19 12.27 10.36 5.88
C MET A 19 11.66 11.68 6.41
N ARG A 20 12.19 12.22 7.52
CA ARG A 20 11.76 13.53 8.04
C ARG A 20 12.02 14.64 7.04
N VAL A 21 13.25 14.75 6.51
CA VAL A 21 13.58 15.79 5.52
C VAL A 21 12.69 15.68 4.29
N ALA A 22 12.46 14.47 3.79
CA ALA A 22 11.60 14.24 2.63
C ALA A 22 10.12 14.59 2.90
N ALA A 23 9.60 14.24 4.08
CA ALA A 23 8.21 14.49 4.46
C ALA A 23 7.93 15.97 4.78
N GLU A 24 8.86 16.67 5.43
CA GLU A 24 8.67 18.04 5.90
C GLU A 24 9.07 19.10 4.88
N GLN A 25 10.13 18.85 4.12
CA GLN A 25 10.76 19.82 3.23
C GLN A 25 10.68 19.42 1.75
N GLY A 26 10.12 18.26 1.46
CA GLY A 26 10.05 17.69 0.11
C GLY A 26 11.38 17.08 -0.36
N LEU A 27 11.31 16.34 -1.48
CA LEU A 27 12.48 15.63 -2.01
C LEU A 27 13.58 16.57 -2.53
N GLU A 28 13.24 17.77 -2.93
CA GLU A 28 14.24 18.73 -3.40
C GLU A 28 15.23 19.11 -2.29
N ALA A 29 14.76 19.12 -1.04
CA ALA A 29 15.61 19.34 0.14
C ALA A 29 16.50 18.15 0.50
N VAL A 30 16.20 16.94 0.00
CA VAL A 30 17.01 15.76 0.29
C VAL A 30 18.40 15.87 -0.33
N SER A 31 19.37 16.09 0.54
CA SER A 31 20.79 16.12 0.19
C SER A 31 21.62 15.50 1.32
N LEU A 32 22.83 15.05 1.02
CA LEU A 32 23.75 14.49 2.02
C LEU A 32 23.92 15.44 3.23
N ARG A 33 24.00 16.75 2.99
CA ARG A 33 24.16 17.74 4.06
C ARG A 33 22.91 17.89 4.92
N HIS A 34 21.74 18.00 4.30
CA HIS A 34 20.48 18.15 5.06
C HIS A 34 20.17 16.90 5.85
N VAL A 35 20.36 15.71 5.26
CA VAL A 35 20.15 14.44 5.97
C VAL A 35 21.17 14.29 7.12
N ALA A 36 22.42 14.65 6.91
CA ALA A 36 23.45 14.63 7.97
C ALA A 36 23.09 15.56 9.13
N ALA A 37 22.69 16.80 8.83
CA ALA A 37 22.25 17.76 9.85
C ALA A 37 21.03 17.24 10.62
N ALA A 38 20.01 16.72 9.93
CA ALA A 38 18.81 16.16 10.55
C ALA A 38 19.07 14.88 11.38
N ALA A 39 20.09 14.10 11.01
CA ALA A 39 20.52 12.89 11.73
C ALA A 39 21.50 13.18 12.88
N GLY A 40 22.03 14.42 12.99
CA GLY A 40 23.06 14.76 13.96
C GLY A 40 24.40 14.05 13.71
N VAL A 41 24.73 13.76 12.43
CA VAL A 41 25.96 13.09 12.03
C VAL A 41 26.75 13.89 11.00
N SER A 42 27.98 13.48 10.70
CA SER A 42 28.78 14.13 9.66
C SER A 42 28.28 13.77 8.25
N ALA A 43 28.43 14.67 7.27
CA ALA A 43 28.12 14.37 5.88
C ALA A 43 28.94 13.18 5.33
N GLY A 44 30.20 13.02 5.78
CA GLY A 44 31.02 11.84 5.44
C GLY A 44 30.44 10.53 5.96
N MET A 45 29.75 10.55 7.11
CA MET A 45 29.05 9.37 7.61
C MET A 45 27.86 9.02 6.71
N VAL A 46 27.04 9.99 6.30
CA VAL A 46 25.94 9.74 5.37
C VAL A 46 26.48 9.20 4.05
N GLN A 47 27.56 9.79 3.52
CA GLN A 47 28.21 9.36 2.28
C GLN A 47 28.78 7.94 2.34
N HIS A 48 29.16 7.47 3.53
CA HIS A 48 29.58 6.09 3.74
C HIS A 48 28.44 5.08 3.52
N TYR A 49 27.20 5.46 3.85
CA TYR A 49 26.01 4.61 3.71
C TYR A 49 25.30 4.78 2.36
N PHE A 50 25.36 5.97 1.78
CA PHE A 50 24.65 6.33 0.54
C PHE A 50 25.62 7.13 -0.36
N ARG A 51 26.00 6.55 -1.46
CA ARG A 51 26.94 7.18 -2.41
C ARG A 51 26.29 8.26 -3.26
N THR A 52 25.01 8.08 -3.55
CA THR A 52 24.24 8.96 -4.44
C THR A 52 22.91 9.38 -3.81
N ARG A 53 22.33 10.44 -4.37
CA ARG A 53 20.97 10.87 -4.03
C ARG A 53 19.96 9.79 -4.43
N ASP A 54 20.16 9.13 -5.57
CA ASP A 54 19.29 8.06 -6.07
C ASP A 54 19.24 6.89 -5.08
N GLU A 55 20.37 6.48 -4.51
CA GLU A 55 20.41 5.47 -3.46
C GLU A 55 19.62 5.87 -2.21
N MET A 56 19.74 7.14 -1.78
CA MET A 56 18.97 7.65 -0.63
C MET A 56 17.47 7.64 -0.93
N MET A 57 17.08 8.05 -2.14
CA MET A 57 15.70 8.11 -2.58
C MET A 57 15.07 6.72 -2.66
N THR A 58 15.76 5.77 -3.31
CA THR A 58 15.34 4.37 -3.39
C THR A 58 15.21 3.75 -2.00
N PHE A 59 16.15 4.07 -1.11
CA PHE A 59 16.10 3.58 0.27
C PHE A 59 14.90 4.16 1.05
N ALA A 60 14.60 5.47 0.90
CA ALA A 60 13.42 6.07 1.53
C ALA A 60 12.13 5.38 1.08
N LEU A 61 11.99 5.11 -0.23
CA LEU A 61 10.84 4.37 -0.74
C LEU A 61 10.78 2.94 -0.17
N ALA A 62 11.92 2.25 -0.06
CA ALA A 62 11.95 0.90 0.52
C ALA A 62 11.46 0.89 1.97
N VAL A 63 11.81 1.91 2.78
CA VAL A 63 11.30 2.06 4.15
C VAL A 63 9.78 2.27 4.17
N VAL A 64 9.25 3.13 3.29
CA VAL A 64 7.79 3.33 3.17
C VAL A 64 7.09 2.02 2.81
N ARG A 65 7.63 1.26 1.87
CA ARG A 65 7.08 -0.03 1.44
C ARG A 65 7.06 -1.06 2.55
N GLU A 66 8.15 -1.20 3.31
CA GLU A 66 8.23 -2.12 4.45
C GLU A 66 7.17 -1.78 5.52
N ARG A 67 6.97 -0.48 5.80
CA ARG A 67 5.91 -0.02 6.71
C ARG A 67 4.52 -0.35 6.17
N ASN A 68 4.27 -0.05 4.90
CA ASN A 68 3.01 -0.37 4.21
C ASN A 68 2.72 -1.87 4.24
N GLU A 69 3.71 -2.70 3.87
CA GLU A 69 3.59 -4.17 3.88
C GLU A 69 3.25 -4.69 5.28
N THR A 70 3.90 -4.17 6.31
CA THR A 70 3.64 -4.53 7.71
C THR A 70 2.22 -4.18 8.12
N ARG A 71 1.73 -2.97 7.78
CA ARG A 71 0.36 -2.52 8.09
C ARG A 71 -0.68 -3.37 7.34
N VAL A 72 -0.50 -3.53 6.03
CA VAL A 72 -1.39 -4.32 5.16
C VAL A 72 -1.45 -5.77 5.62
N THR A 73 -0.30 -6.41 5.87
CA THR A 73 -0.25 -7.80 6.34
C THR A 73 -1.01 -7.99 7.66
N ARG A 74 -0.83 -7.07 8.61
CA ARG A 74 -1.55 -7.09 9.88
C ARG A 74 -3.05 -6.93 9.68
N ALA A 75 -3.47 -5.96 8.88
CA ALA A 75 -4.87 -5.68 8.63
C ALA A 75 -5.58 -6.83 7.90
N ILE A 76 -4.94 -7.40 6.88
CA ILE A 76 -5.46 -8.57 6.15
C ILE A 76 -5.50 -9.80 7.08
N GLY A 77 -4.47 -10.02 7.89
CA GLY A 77 -4.44 -11.12 8.86
C GLY A 77 -5.60 -11.11 9.85
N ALA A 78 -6.12 -9.94 10.18
CA ALA A 78 -7.29 -9.78 11.04
C ALA A 78 -8.63 -10.16 10.38
N LEU A 79 -8.68 -10.28 9.05
CA LEU A 79 -9.89 -10.67 8.30
C LEU A 79 -10.20 -12.18 8.37
N GLY A 80 -9.25 -12.99 8.86
CA GLY A 80 -9.37 -14.45 8.84
C GLY A 80 -8.78 -15.10 7.58
N PRO A 81 -8.92 -16.45 7.45
CA PRO A 81 -8.16 -17.22 6.46
C PRO A 81 -8.62 -17.04 5.00
N THR A 82 -9.88 -16.69 4.76
CA THR A 82 -10.46 -16.60 3.42
C THR A 82 -11.36 -15.36 3.27
N PRO A 83 -10.80 -14.15 3.30
CA PRO A 83 -11.59 -12.94 3.13
C PRO A 83 -12.15 -12.85 1.71
N ALA A 84 -13.37 -12.30 1.57
CA ALA A 84 -13.92 -12.01 0.26
C ALA A 84 -13.03 -11.02 -0.51
N PRO A 85 -12.86 -11.17 -1.84
CA PRO A 85 -11.96 -10.35 -2.65
C PRO A 85 -12.18 -8.84 -2.49
N ARG A 86 -13.43 -8.38 -2.48
CA ARG A 86 -13.78 -6.96 -2.24
C ARG A 86 -13.28 -6.49 -0.88
N THR A 87 -13.52 -7.26 0.20
CA THR A 87 -13.12 -6.92 1.55
C THR A 87 -11.60 -6.87 1.68
N LEU A 88 -10.90 -7.83 1.05
CA LEU A 88 -9.44 -7.88 1.02
C LEU A 88 -8.87 -6.64 0.34
N LEU A 89 -9.35 -6.30 -0.87
CA LEU A 89 -8.89 -5.12 -1.60
C LEU A 89 -9.20 -3.83 -0.85
N ARG A 90 -10.41 -3.71 -0.30
CA ARG A 90 -10.78 -2.55 0.53
C ARG A 90 -9.81 -2.34 1.68
N THR A 91 -9.54 -3.41 2.44
CA THR A 91 -8.64 -3.36 3.59
C THR A 91 -7.22 -2.99 3.17
N MET A 92 -6.69 -3.64 2.13
CA MET A 92 -5.36 -3.35 1.60
C MET A 92 -5.23 -1.88 1.16
N LEU A 93 -6.16 -1.41 0.33
CA LEU A 93 -6.10 -0.06 -0.24
C LEU A 93 -6.33 1.02 0.82
N ALA A 94 -7.20 0.79 1.81
CA ALA A 94 -7.39 1.71 2.93
C ALA A 94 -6.11 1.87 3.77
N GLU A 95 -5.31 0.80 3.96
CA GLU A 95 -4.02 0.89 4.65
C GLU A 95 -2.94 1.66 3.88
N LEU A 96 -3.08 1.78 2.56
CA LEU A 96 -2.18 2.56 1.71
C LEU A 96 -2.57 4.05 1.63
N LEU A 97 -3.81 4.40 1.96
CA LEU A 97 -4.26 5.80 1.96
C LEU A 97 -3.68 6.57 3.17
N PRO A 98 -3.32 7.86 2.99
CA PRO A 98 -2.76 8.73 4.04
C PRO A 98 -3.84 9.25 5.00
N LEU A 99 -4.46 8.35 5.78
CA LEU A 99 -5.61 8.64 6.63
C LEU A 99 -5.24 9.23 8.00
N ASP A 100 -4.01 9.03 8.46
CA ASP A 100 -3.46 9.58 9.70
C ASP A 100 -2.09 10.23 9.46
N GLU A 101 -1.49 10.82 10.49
CA GLU A 101 -0.25 11.59 10.32
C GLU A 101 0.95 10.70 9.97
N GLU A 102 1.04 9.47 10.49
CA GLU A 102 2.11 8.53 10.13
C GLU A 102 2.01 8.15 8.65
N ARG A 103 0.81 7.77 8.18
CA ARG A 103 0.56 7.43 6.78
C ARG A 103 0.69 8.66 5.86
N ARG A 104 0.40 9.86 6.34
CA ARG A 104 0.65 11.11 5.60
C ARG A 104 2.14 11.36 5.39
N ALA A 105 2.97 11.12 6.40
CA ALA A 105 4.42 11.25 6.26
C ALA A 105 4.97 10.26 5.20
N ASP A 106 4.55 9.00 5.28
CA ASP A 106 4.90 7.97 4.29
C ASP A 106 4.39 8.34 2.88
N GLY A 107 3.14 8.82 2.78
CA GLY A 107 2.51 9.23 1.52
C GLY A 107 3.21 10.42 0.85
N ARG A 108 3.68 11.42 1.62
CA ARG A 108 4.49 12.53 1.08
C ARG A 108 5.78 12.03 0.43
N VAL A 109 6.45 11.06 1.07
CA VAL A 109 7.66 10.44 0.50
C VAL A 109 7.34 9.66 -0.76
N ALA A 110 6.27 8.85 -0.76
CA ALA A 110 5.84 8.08 -1.92
C ALA A 110 5.48 9.00 -3.11
N LEU A 111 4.68 10.05 -2.89
CA LEU A 111 4.31 11.03 -3.91
C LEU A 111 5.55 11.74 -4.49
N ALA A 112 6.43 12.17 -3.62
CA ALA A 112 7.64 12.85 -4.02
C ALA A 112 8.57 11.93 -4.82
N PHE A 113 8.63 10.62 -4.48
CA PHE A 113 9.36 9.63 -5.26
C PHE A 113 8.70 9.36 -6.63
N LEU A 114 7.39 9.32 -6.71
CA LEU A 114 6.65 9.18 -7.97
C LEU A 114 7.00 10.33 -8.92
N ALA A 115 6.98 11.58 -8.43
CA ALA A 115 7.40 12.75 -9.19
C ALA A 115 8.88 12.66 -9.61
N TYR A 116 9.74 12.14 -8.72
CA TYR A 116 11.17 11.94 -9.01
C TYR A 116 11.41 10.96 -10.14
N THR A 117 10.68 9.84 -10.19
CA THR A 117 10.82 8.81 -11.23
C THR A 117 10.23 9.24 -12.55
N ALA A 118 9.22 10.11 -12.57
CA ALA A 118 8.57 10.58 -13.81
C ALA A 118 9.54 11.23 -14.80
N VAL A 119 10.66 11.78 -14.31
CA VAL A 119 11.70 12.42 -15.11
C VAL A 119 13.02 11.63 -15.13
N ARG A 120 13.02 10.38 -14.66
CA ARG A 120 14.21 9.51 -14.54
C ARG A 120 13.91 8.07 -14.96
N PRO A 121 13.88 7.76 -16.27
CA PRO A 121 13.46 6.45 -16.77
C PRO A 121 14.24 5.27 -16.18
N ALA A 122 15.54 5.43 -15.93
CA ALA A 122 16.36 4.37 -15.33
C ALA A 122 15.94 4.01 -13.89
N VAL A 123 15.50 4.99 -13.10
CA VAL A 123 14.99 4.75 -11.75
C VAL A 123 13.57 4.17 -11.83
N ALA A 124 12.75 4.66 -12.76
CA ALA A 124 11.40 4.15 -12.99
C ALA A 124 11.42 2.67 -13.39
N ALA A 125 12.36 2.25 -14.24
CA ALA A 125 12.49 0.86 -14.69
C ALA A 125 12.66 -0.12 -13.52
N ALA A 126 13.35 0.27 -12.46
CA ALA A 126 13.53 -0.56 -11.28
C ALA A 126 12.23 -0.85 -10.51
N LEU A 127 11.14 -0.12 -10.79
CA LEU A 127 9.83 -0.26 -10.14
C LEU A 127 8.82 -1.05 -10.98
N HIS A 128 9.13 -1.32 -12.25
CA HIS A 128 8.17 -1.93 -13.16
C HIS A 128 7.68 -3.30 -12.70
N ASP A 129 8.57 -4.16 -12.23
CA ASP A 129 8.23 -5.51 -11.80
C ASP A 129 7.32 -5.50 -10.56
N GLU A 130 7.58 -4.58 -9.62
CA GLU A 130 6.76 -4.44 -8.42
C GLU A 130 5.38 -3.88 -8.73
N THR A 131 5.31 -2.89 -9.62
CA THR A 131 4.03 -2.34 -10.09
C THR A 131 3.22 -3.41 -10.84
N ALA A 132 3.88 -4.20 -11.70
CA ALA A 132 3.25 -5.30 -12.42
C ALA A 132 2.74 -6.38 -11.45
N ALA A 133 3.50 -6.71 -10.40
CA ALA A 133 3.08 -7.67 -9.38
C ALA A 133 1.85 -7.19 -8.61
N LEU A 134 1.81 -5.90 -8.21
CA LEU A 134 0.64 -5.30 -7.54
C LEU A 134 -0.60 -5.30 -8.44
N LEU A 135 -0.45 -4.88 -9.70
CA LEU A 135 -1.52 -4.92 -10.70
C LEU A 135 -2.04 -6.34 -10.90
N GLY A 136 -1.15 -7.32 -11.03
CA GLY A 136 -1.50 -8.74 -11.18
C GLY A 136 -2.26 -9.28 -9.97
N PHE A 137 -1.85 -8.91 -8.75
CA PHE A 137 -2.55 -9.28 -7.53
C PHE A 137 -3.97 -8.69 -7.49
N VAL A 138 -4.12 -7.40 -7.75
CA VAL A 138 -5.42 -6.71 -7.76
C VAL A 138 -6.33 -7.29 -8.84
N ALA A 139 -5.83 -7.51 -10.06
CA ALA A 139 -6.56 -8.16 -11.14
C ALA A 139 -7.01 -9.58 -10.77
N GLY A 140 -6.16 -10.35 -10.07
CA GLY A 140 -6.51 -11.66 -9.54
C GLY A 140 -7.69 -11.63 -8.58
N GLN A 141 -7.74 -10.64 -7.67
CA GLN A 141 -8.87 -10.46 -6.75
C GLN A 141 -10.15 -10.03 -7.49
N ILE A 142 -10.03 -9.13 -8.47
CA ILE A 142 -11.17 -8.72 -9.32
C ILE A 142 -11.71 -9.94 -10.08
N ARG A 143 -10.86 -10.73 -10.72
CA ARG A 143 -11.26 -11.95 -11.44
C ARG A 143 -11.98 -12.95 -10.55
N ALA A 144 -11.59 -13.04 -9.27
CA ALA A 144 -12.18 -13.99 -8.32
C ALA A 144 -13.56 -13.56 -7.80
N GLY A 145 -13.94 -12.29 -7.85
CA GLY A 145 -15.17 -11.84 -7.20
C GLY A 145 -15.96 -10.73 -7.88
N ALA A 146 -15.52 -10.19 -9.02
CA ALA A 146 -16.22 -9.09 -9.71
C ALA A 146 -17.45 -9.56 -10.48
N HIS A 147 -18.25 -8.60 -10.90
CA HIS A 147 -19.39 -8.84 -11.78
C HIS A 147 -18.97 -9.43 -13.13
N PRO A 148 -19.85 -10.24 -13.76
CA PRO A 148 -19.66 -10.65 -15.13
C PRO A 148 -19.52 -9.44 -16.07
N GLY A 149 -18.50 -9.45 -16.93
CA GLY A 149 -18.22 -8.38 -17.89
C GLY A 149 -17.21 -7.33 -17.43
N VAL A 150 -16.76 -7.37 -16.17
CA VAL A 150 -15.63 -6.55 -15.72
C VAL A 150 -14.32 -7.14 -16.26
N ASP A 151 -13.54 -6.35 -16.98
CA ASP A 151 -12.18 -6.67 -17.38
C ASP A 151 -11.25 -6.52 -16.14
N PRO A 152 -10.65 -7.59 -15.61
CA PRO A 152 -9.89 -7.53 -14.38
C PRO A 152 -8.63 -6.67 -14.47
N GLU A 153 -7.95 -6.67 -15.62
CA GLU A 153 -6.72 -5.93 -15.84
C GLU A 153 -7.01 -4.42 -15.89
N ARG A 154 -8.03 -4.00 -16.64
CA ARG A 154 -8.47 -2.61 -16.70
C ARG A 154 -9.05 -2.15 -15.36
N GLY A 155 -9.81 -3.02 -14.69
CA GLY A 155 -10.32 -2.76 -13.35
C GLY A 155 -9.21 -2.50 -12.33
N ALA A 156 -8.14 -3.29 -12.38
CA ALA A 156 -6.98 -3.11 -11.51
C ALA A 156 -6.27 -1.77 -11.75
N VAL A 157 -6.01 -1.44 -13.03
CA VAL A 157 -5.40 -0.14 -13.39
C VAL A 157 -6.29 1.03 -12.92
N GLY A 158 -7.60 0.98 -13.18
CA GLY A 158 -8.53 2.02 -12.77
C GLY A 158 -8.61 2.17 -11.25
N LEU A 159 -8.69 1.06 -10.51
CA LEU A 159 -8.77 1.08 -9.05
C LEU A 159 -7.51 1.65 -8.40
N LEU A 160 -6.32 1.27 -8.87
CA LEU A 160 -5.07 1.81 -8.37
C LEU A 160 -4.91 3.30 -8.74
N ALA A 161 -5.30 3.72 -9.95
CA ALA A 161 -5.28 5.14 -10.33
C ALA A 161 -6.21 5.99 -9.45
N VAL A 162 -7.40 5.47 -9.09
CA VAL A 162 -8.31 6.15 -8.15
C VAL A 162 -7.68 6.22 -6.77
N MET A 163 -7.10 5.15 -6.26
CA MET A 163 -6.42 5.12 -4.95
C MET A 163 -5.29 6.14 -4.89
N GLU A 164 -4.44 6.20 -5.91
CA GLU A 164 -3.36 7.20 -6.02
C GLU A 164 -3.93 8.64 -6.01
N GLY A 165 -4.96 8.91 -6.82
CA GLY A 165 -5.63 10.21 -6.87
C GLY A 165 -6.22 10.60 -5.51
N LEU A 166 -6.91 9.69 -4.83
CA LEU A 166 -7.45 9.91 -3.48
C LEU A 166 -6.32 10.23 -2.50
N GLY A 167 -5.19 9.53 -2.57
CA GLY A 167 -4.01 9.75 -1.73
C GLY A 167 -3.44 11.16 -1.92
N ILE A 168 -3.27 11.62 -3.16
CA ILE A 168 -2.76 12.96 -3.48
C ILE A 168 -3.67 14.05 -2.90
N TYR A 169 -4.98 13.94 -3.07
CA TYR A 169 -5.93 14.93 -2.56
C TYR A 169 -6.06 14.92 -1.04
N LEU A 170 -5.92 13.74 -0.39
CA LEU A 170 -5.83 13.65 1.07
C LEU A 170 -4.57 14.36 1.61
N LEU A 171 -3.43 14.19 0.95
CA LEU A 171 -2.19 14.87 1.32
C LEU A 171 -2.31 16.39 1.18
N GLY A 172 -3.03 16.85 0.17
CA GLY A 172 -3.33 18.27 -0.06
C GLY A 172 -4.43 18.83 0.86
N GLY A 173 -5.10 18.00 1.67
CA GLY A 173 -6.18 18.45 2.57
C GLY A 173 -7.45 18.87 1.85
N HIS A 174 -7.68 18.42 0.60
CA HIS A 174 -8.84 18.82 -0.22
C HIS A 174 -10.16 18.26 0.31
N TYR A 175 -10.14 17.13 1.01
CA TYR A 175 -11.29 16.52 1.67
C TYR A 175 -10.84 15.64 2.86
N PRO A 176 -11.76 15.34 3.79
CA PRO A 176 -11.43 14.53 4.96
C PRO A 176 -11.32 13.04 4.61
N PRO A 177 -10.68 12.22 5.48
CA PRO A 177 -10.47 10.79 5.26
C PRO A 177 -11.72 9.99 4.95
N GLU A 178 -12.85 10.29 5.56
CA GLU A 178 -14.13 9.62 5.35
C GLU A 178 -14.65 9.78 3.93
N THR A 179 -14.42 10.93 3.29
CA THR A 179 -14.78 11.16 1.89
C THR A 179 -13.96 10.27 0.95
N ALA A 180 -12.66 10.14 1.21
CA ALA A 180 -11.81 9.26 0.41
C ALA A 180 -12.20 7.79 0.55
N LEU A 181 -12.51 7.34 1.78
CA LEU A 181 -12.97 5.98 2.02
C LEU A 181 -14.31 5.69 1.34
N ALA A 182 -15.26 6.63 1.40
CA ALA A 182 -16.55 6.49 0.71
C ALA A 182 -16.37 6.43 -0.84
N ALA A 183 -15.45 7.22 -1.39
CA ALA A 183 -15.14 7.18 -2.82
C ALA A 183 -14.47 5.85 -3.21
N LEU A 184 -13.55 5.34 -2.38
CA LEU A 184 -12.95 4.01 -2.58
C LEU A 184 -14.01 2.91 -2.53
N ASP A 185 -14.94 2.96 -1.55
CA ASP A 185 -16.03 1.99 -1.45
C ASP A 185 -16.93 2.04 -2.68
N THR A 186 -17.25 3.22 -3.21
CA THR A 186 -18.02 3.39 -4.47
C THR A 186 -17.30 2.74 -5.65
N GLN A 187 -15.97 2.89 -5.77
CA GLN A 187 -15.22 2.26 -6.87
C GLN A 187 -15.20 0.73 -6.74
N LEU A 188 -15.10 0.22 -5.51
CA LEU A 188 -15.20 -1.22 -5.26
C LEU A 188 -16.60 -1.75 -5.58
N ASP A 189 -17.67 -1.00 -5.28
CA ASP A 189 -19.04 -1.39 -5.59
C ASP A 189 -19.30 -1.43 -7.12
N LEU A 190 -18.67 -0.55 -7.89
CA LEU A 190 -18.72 -0.61 -9.35
C LEU A 190 -18.06 -1.88 -9.93
N LEU A 191 -17.07 -2.44 -9.25
CA LEU A 191 -16.38 -3.65 -9.69
C LEU A 191 -17.04 -4.94 -9.17
N PHE A 192 -17.47 -4.94 -7.91
CA PHE A 192 -17.90 -6.15 -7.19
C PHE A 192 -19.42 -6.22 -6.93
N GLY A 193 -20.16 -5.13 -7.16
CA GLY A 193 -21.54 -4.97 -6.75
C GLY A 193 -21.70 -4.49 -5.32
N THR A 194 -22.88 -4.01 -5.02
CA THR A 194 -23.27 -3.65 -3.66
C THR A 194 -23.55 -4.91 -2.83
N GLU A 195 -23.52 -4.78 -1.53
CA GLU A 195 -23.89 -5.90 -0.62
C GLU A 195 -25.36 -6.33 -0.84
N ALA A 196 -26.21 -5.42 -1.33
CA ALA A 196 -27.60 -5.67 -1.68
C ALA A 196 -27.77 -6.56 -2.93
N ASP A 197 -26.78 -6.59 -3.82
CA ASP A 197 -26.82 -7.38 -5.06
C ASP A 197 -26.30 -8.82 -4.85
N ARG A 198 -25.82 -9.15 -3.65
CA ARG A 198 -25.26 -10.47 -3.34
C ARG A 198 -26.40 -11.47 -3.13
N PRO A 199 -26.48 -12.57 -3.93
CA PRO A 199 -27.46 -13.61 -3.66
C PRO A 199 -27.28 -14.14 -2.25
N PRO A 200 -28.37 -14.45 -1.52
CA PRO A 200 -28.28 -15.01 -0.17
C PRO A 200 -27.42 -16.26 -0.19
N ALA A 201 -26.49 -16.36 0.74
CA ALA A 201 -25.62 -17.52 0.89
C ALA A 201 -26.52 -18.79 0.88
N ARG A 202 -26.28 -19.70 -0.05
CA ARG A 202 -27.01 -20.97 -0.12
C ARG A 202 -26.87 -21.64 1.25
N ALA A 203 -27.95 -21.62 2.00
CA ALA A 203 -28.05 -22.41 3.23
C ALA A 203 -27.77 -23.86 2.87
N ASP A 204 -26.87 -24.45 3.60
CA ASP A 204 -26.36 -25.82 3.42
C ASP A 204 -27.52 -26.82 3.33
N ALA A 205 -27.80 -27.31 2.11
CA ALA A 205 -28.86 -28.29 1.85
C ALA A 205 -28.50 -29.71 2.38
N SER A 206 -27.49 -29.81 3.26
CA SER A 206 -26.99 -31.07 3.81
C SER A 206 -27.76 -31.60 5.03
N ARG A 207 -28.78 -30.90 5.53
CA ARG A 207 -29.53 -31.34 6.74
C ARG A 207 -30.82 -32.08 6.47
N ALA A 208 -31.23 -32.32 5.23
CA ALA A 208 -32.53 -32.95 4.92
C ALA A 208 -32.47 -34.46 4.56
N ALA A 209 -31.31 -35.10 4.62
CA ALA A 209 -31.18 -36.51 4.15
C ALA A 209 -31.02 -37.57 5.26
N SER A 210 -31.25 -37.22 6.53
CA SER A 210 -31.14 -38.23 7.61
C SER A 210 -32.40 -38.32 8.50
N GLY A 211 -33.52 -38.68 7.89
CA GLY A 211 -34.73 -38.89 8.66
C GLY A 211 -35.81 -39.64 7.90
N HIS A 212 -35.64 -40.95 7.63
CA HIS A 212 -36.73 -41.96 7.59
C HIS A 212 -36.18 -43.35 7.27
N ARG A 213 -35.72 -44.07 8.25
CA ARG A 213 -35.79 -45.52 8.21
C ARG A 213 -36.78 -45.98 9.29
N ARG A 214 -38.00 -46.29 8.88
CA ARG A 214 -38.98 -47.07 9.67
C ARG A 214 -38.48 -48.52 9.73
N PRO A 215 -38.57 -49.23 10.86
CA PRO A 215 -38.40 -50.67 10.90
C PRO A 215 -39.71 -51.33 10.48
N ALA A 216 -39.61 -52.25 9.50
CA ALA A 216 -40.69 -53.21 9.23
C ALA A 216 -40.48 -54.44 10.08
N ARG A 217 -41.60 -54.98 10.60
CA ARG A 217 -41.73 -56.21 11.34
C ARG A 217 -41.23 -57.42 10.56
#